data_2323583cd30a49bf865732e60b8698df
#
_entry.id   2323583cd30a49bf865732e60b8698df
#
_cell.length_a   1.000
_cell.length_b   1.000
_cell.length_c   1.000
_cell.angle_alpha   90.00
_cell.angle_beta   90.00
_cell.angle_gamma   90.00
#
_symmetry.space_group_name_H-M   'P 1'
#
loop_
_entity.id
_entity.type
_entity.pdbx_description
1 polymer ?
#
loop_
_entity_poly.entity_id
_entity_poly.type
_entity_poly.pdbx_seq_one_letter_code
_entity_poly.pdbx_strand_id
1 'polypeptide(L)'
;MTTSRAISKIEELIPQRLPIMMVDELLKVVGDECTCRLTVREDNFFLEEDGQMAEPGVIEHIAQSASAFAGYRAVAEGATEPPVGYIGEVKNFRLYRRPKLGDDLQTTITMGATVAGVTIINAATLVGEETIAETQMKIFVRED
;
A
#
# COMPACT_ATOMS: atom_id res chain seq x y z
N MET A 1 -4.11 17.71 11.79
CA MET A 1 -5.45 17.15 12.12
C MET A 1 -5.70 15.92 11.27
N THR A 2 -6.09 14.84 11.91
CA THR A 2 -6.39 13.60 11.21
C THR A 2 -7.82 13.62 10.71
N THR A 3 -8.03 13.11 9.52
CA THR A 3 -9.37 12.96 8.96
C THR A 3 -9.62 11.50 8.62
N SER A 4 -10.87 11.06 8.77
CA SER A 4 -11.27 9.69 8.46
C SER A 4 -11.56 9.46 6.97
N ARG A 5 -11.57 10.51 6.18
CA ARG A 5 -11.80 10.39 4.75
C ARG A 5 -10.49 10.51 3.98
N ALA A 6 -10.51 10.05 2.73
CA ALA A 6 -9.35 10.10 1.85
C ALA A 6 -8.81 11.53 1.73
N ILE A 7 -7.48 11.65 1.80
CA ILE A 7 -6.78 12.94 1.72
C ILE A 7 -6.75 13.43 0.27
N SER A 8 -6.58 12.50 -0.68
CA SER A 8 -6.53 12.76 -2.11
C SER A 8 -7.12 11.57 -2.85
N LYS A 9 -7.48 11.77 -4.10
CA LYS A 9 -7.88 10.64 -4.94
C LYS A 9 -6.68 9.73 -5.14
N ILE A 10 -6.90 8.44 -4.99
CA ILE A 10 -5.80 7.47 -5.08
C ILE A 10 -5.09 7.53 -6.43
N GLU A 11 -5.80 7.83 -7.51
CA GLU A 11 -5.21 7.95 -8.85
C GLU A 11 -4.20 9.08 -8.95
N GLU A 12 -4.25 10.07 -8.07
CA GLU A 12 -3.28 11.15 -8.01
C GLU A 12 -1.99 10.74 -7.31
N LEU A 13 -2.03 9.64 -6.56
CA LEU A 13 -0.93 9.23 -5.67
C LEU A 13 -0.14 8.05 -6.22
N ILE A 14 -0.76 7.20 -7.03
CA ILE A 14 -0.12 6.01 -7.58
C ILE A 14 -0.30 5.95 -9.09
N PRO A 15 0.67 5.34 -9.83
CA PRO A 15 0.54 5.19 -11.29
C PRO A 15 -0.33 3.99 -11.68
N GLN A 16 -0.50 3.00 -10.81
CA GLN A 16 -1.26 1.80 -11.11
C GLN A 16 -2.74 2.13 -11.35
N ARG A 17 -3.37 1.37 -12.23
CA ARG A 17 -4.79 1.51 -12.58
C ARG A 17 -5.47 0.14 -12.58
N LEU A 18 -6.78 0.12 -12.60
CA LEU A 18 -7.52 -1.13 -12.73
C LEU A 18 -7.09 -1.86 -14.00
N PRO A 19 -7.02 -3.19 -13.97
CA PRO A 19 -7.46 -4.08 -12.89
C PRO A 19 -6.43 -4.33 -11.78
N ILE A 20 -5.19 -3.83 -11.92
CA ILE A 20 -4.10 -4.14 -11.00
C ILE A 20 -4.06 -3.23 -9.76
N MET A 21 -4.88 -2.19 -9.71
CA MET A 21 -4.89 -1.25 -8.59
C MET A 21 -5.38 -1.95 -7.32
N MET A 22 -4.57 -1.92 -6.27
CA MET A 22 -4.80 -2.67 -5.03
C MET A 22 -4.90 -1.76 -3.80
N VAL A 23 -5.25 -0.49 -3.99
CA VAL A 23 -5.51 0.47 -2.91
C VAL A 23 -6.73 1.28 -3.29
N ASP A 24 -7.71 1.34 -2.39
CA ASP A 24 -8.90 2.17 -2.59
C ASP A 24 -8.69 3.59 -2.12
N GLU A 25 -8.07 3.75 -0.95
CA GLU A 25 -7.93 5.06 -0.32
C GLU A 25 -6.68 5.13 0.54
N LEU A 26 -6.06 6.31 0.57
CA LEU A 26 -5.11 6.67 1.60
C LEU A 26 -5.92 7.37 2.69
N LEU A 27 -6.03 6.76 3.86
CA LEU A 27 -6.89 7.24 4.94
C LEU A 27 -6.27 8.36 5.77
N LYS A 28 -4.98 8.22 6.10
CA LYS A 28 -4.30 9.22 6.92
C LYS A 28 -2.80 9.12 6.79
N VAL A 29 -2.14 10.25 7.04
CA VAL A 29 -0.70 10.34 7.16
C VAL A 29 -0.39 11.06 8.48
N VAL A 30 0.45 10.46 9.31
CA VAL A 30 0.92 11.05 10.57
C VAL A 30 2.42 10.81 10.65
N GLY A 31 3.22 11.87 10.46
CA GLY A 31 4.67 11.75 10.46
C GLY A 31 5.16 10.79 9.38
N ASP A 32 5.88 9.76 9.81
CA ASP A 32 6.42 8.74 8.91
C ASP A 32 5.50 7.55 8.72
N GLU A 33 4.24 7.65 9.15
CA GLU A 33 3.26 6.58 9.01
C GLU A 33 2.10 7.00 8.12
N CYS A 34 1.62 6.02 7.36
CA CYS A 34 0.48 6.18 6.47
C CYS A 34 -0.40 4.94 6.58
N THR A 35 -1.72 5.14 6.55
CA THR A 35 -2.67 4.02 6.52
C THR A 35 -3.46 4.07 5.24
N CYS A 36 -3.45 2.96 4.51
CA CYS A 36 -4.22 2.78 3.27
C CYS A 36 -5.26 1.67 3.44
N ARG A 37 -6.29 1.72 2.61
CA ARG A 37 -7.41 0.78 2.69
C ARG A 37 -7.69 0.13 1.34
N LEU A 38 -8.09 -1.14 1.39
CA LEU A 38 -8.60 -1.88 0.24
C LEU A 38 -9.74 -2.80 0.69
N THR A 39 -10.90 -2.69 0.05
CA THR A 39 -11.96 -3.68 0.23
C THR A 39 -11.80 -4.77 -0.83
N VAL A 40 -11.81 -6.03 -0.39
CA VAL A 40 -11.68 -7.18 -1.32
C VAL A 40 -13.02 -7.42 -1.98
N ARG A 41 -13.14 -7.10 -3.28
CA ARG A 41 -14.36 -7.23 -4.08
C ARG A 41 -14.29 -8.45 -4.99
N GLU A 42 -15.43 -8.86 -5.53
CA GLU A 42 -15.52 -10.00 -6.45
C GLU A 42 -14.65 -9.85 -7.69
N ASP A 43 -14.45 -8.62 -8.15
CA ASP A 43 -13.65 -8.35 -9.35
C ASP A 43 -12.17 -8.10 -9.05
N ASN A 44 -11.73 -8.36 -7.81
CA ASN A 44 -10.33 -8.18 -7.46
C ASN A 44 -9.45 -9.11 -8.32
N PHE A 45 -8.40 -8.51 -8.91
CA PHE A 45 -7.51 -9.22 -9.83
C PHE A 45 -6.87 -10.47 -9.22
N PHE A 46 -6.60 -10.44 -7.92
CA PHE A 46 -5.92 -11.52 -7.20
C PHE A 46 -6.86 -12.47 -6.45
N LEU A 47 -8.17 -12.28 -6.59
CA LEU A 47 -9.14 -13.15 -5.92
C LEU A 47 -9.21 -14.49 -6.66
N GLU A 48 -9.08 -15.58 -5.90
CA GLU A 48 -9.13 -16.93 -6.44
C GLU A 48 -10.52 -17.54 -6.29
N GLU A 49 -10.74 -18.70 -6.93
CA GLU A 49 -12.04 -19.35 -6.94
C GLU A 49 -12.57 -19.71 -5.56
N ASP A 50 -11.65 -19.93 -4.61
CA ASP A 50 -12.03 -20.24 -3.23
C ASP A 50 -12.48 -19.01 -2.42
N GLY A 51 -12.54 -17.85 -3.05
CA GLY A 51 -12.95 -16.60 -2.38
C GLY A 51 -11.84 -15.96 -1.57
N GLN A 52 -10.60 -16.40 -1.72
CA GLN A 52 -9.46 -15.84 -1.02
C GLN A 52 -8.49 -15.18 -1.99
N MET A 53 -7.84 -14.12 -1.52
CA MET A 53 -6.84 -13.42 -2.32
C MET A 53 -5.55 -14.21 -2.38
N ALA A 54 -4.96 -14.32 -3.57
CA ALA A 54 -3.63 -14.92 -3.72
C ALA A 54 -2.57 -14.10 -2.97
N GLU A 55 -1.57 -14.78 -2.43
CA GLU A 55 -0.49 -14.13 -1.67
C GLU A 55 0.16 -12.94 -2.41
N PRO A 56 0.46 -13.04 -3.72
CA PRO A 56 1.02 -11.89 -4.44
C PRO A 56 0.14 -10.63 -4.39
N GLY A 57 -1.17 -10.81 -4.24
CA GLY A 57 -2.10 -9.67 -4.11
C GLY A 57 -1.87 -8.89 -2.83
N VAL A 58 -1.54 -9.58 -1.74
CA VAL A 58 -1.24 -8.93 -0.46
C VAL A 58 0.03 -8.11 -0.60
N ILE A 59 1.06 -8.68 -1.22
CA ILE A 59 2.33 -7.98 -1.46
C ILE A 59 2.09 -6.75 -2.34
N GLU A 60 1.29 -6.88 -3.39
CA GLU A 60 0.98 -5.78 -4.29
C GLU A 60 0.21 -4.67 -3.57
N HIS A 61 -0.75 -5.02 -2.72
CA HIS A 61 -1.48 -4.05 -1.91
C HIS A 61 -0.53 -3.25 -1.00
N ILE A 62 0.41 -3.95 -0.33
CA ILE A 62 1.38 -3.30 0.55
C ILE A 62 2.29 -2.38 -0.24
N ALA A 63 2.79 -2.86 -1.38
CA ALA A 63 3.68 -2.07 -2.23
C ALA A 63 2.98 -0.81 -2.77
N GLN A 64 1.73 -0.94 -3.20
CA GLN A 64 0.96 0.20 -3.69
C GLN A 64 0.62 1.16 -2.55
N SER A 65 0.41 0.65 -1.34
CA SER A 65 0.19 1.50 -0.16
C SER A 65 1.43 2.36 0.12
N ALA A 66 2.61 1.76 0.02
CA ALA A 66 3.87 2.50 0.17
C ALA A 66 4.04 3.53 -0.96
N SER A 67 3.68 3.14 -2.19
CA SER A 67 3.70 4.05 -3.34
C SER A 67 2.74 5.22 -3.13
N ALA A 68 1.56 4.97 -2.58
CA ALA A 68 0.59 6.03 -2.27
C ALA A 68 1.16 7.03 -1.26
N PHE A 69 1.89 6.54 -0.26
CA PHE A 69 2.54 7.40 0.71
C PHE A 69 3.60 8.29 0.05
N ALA A 70 4.45 7.70 -0.78
CA ALA A 70 5.45 8.46 -1.53
C ALA A 70 4.79 9.47 -2.47
N GLY A 71 3.69 9.07 -3.12
CA GLY A 71 2.91 9.95 -3.99
C GLY A 71 2.29 11.11 -3.22
N TYR A 72 1.76 10.86 -2.05
CA TYR A 72 1.20 11.90 -1.21
C TYR A 72 2.26 12.94 -0.85
N ARG A 73 3.45 12.49 -0.45
CA ARG A 73 4.56 13.40 -0.12
C ARG A 73 5.00 14.20 -1.34
N ALA A 74 5.11 13.55 -2.50
CA ALA A 74 5.50 14.23 -3.72
C ALA A 74 4.50 15.31 -4.13
N VAL A 75 3.21 15.01 -4.09
CA VAL A 75 2.15 15.96 -4.42
C VAL A 75 2.16 17.13 -3.43
N ALA A 76 2.38 16.87 -2.15
CA ALA A 76 2.49 17.90 -1.13
C ALA A 76 3.69 18.84 -1.39
N GLU A 77 4.72 18.35 -2.09
CA GLU A 77 5.88 19.13 -2.48
C GLU A 77 5.74 19.77 -3.87
N GLY A 78 4.58 19.62 -4.51
CA GLY A 78 4.25 20.28 -5.77
C GLY A 78 4.37 19.44 -7.02
N ALA A 79 4.61 18.12 -6.90
CA ALA A 79 4.65 17.23 -8.06
C ALA A 79 3.29 17.16 -8.76
N THR A 80 3.31 17.08 -10.09
CA THR A 80 2.09 17.00 -10.91
C THR A 80 1.69 15.57 -11.24
N GLU A 81 2.62 14.64 -11.08
CA GLU A 81 2.38 13.21 -11.36
C GLU A 81 2.92 12.36 -10.22
N PRO A 82 2.31 11.20 -9.96
CA PRO A 82 2.82 10.30 -8.92
C PRO A 82 4.18 9.73 -9.36
N PRO A 83 5.12 9.57 -8.42
CA PRO A 83 6.40 8.95 -8.74
C PRO A 83 6.20 7.47 -9.03
N VAL A 84 7.12 6.90 -9.81
CA VAL A 84 7.14 5.46 -10.07
C VAL A 84 8.08 4.82 -9.06
N GLY A 85 7.55 3.88 -8.28
CA GLY A 85 8.33 3.13 -7.31
C GLY A 85 8.49 1.67 -7.73
N TYR A 86 9.61 1.09 -7.36
CA TYR A 86 9.90 -0.32 -7.63
C TYR A 86 10.25 -1.03 -6.34
N ILE A 87 9.70 -2.24 -6.17
CA ILE A 87 10.12 -3.09 -5.06
C ILE A 87 11.46 -3.68 -5.42
N GLY A 88 12.48 -3.41 -4.61
CA GLY A 88 13.80 -4.02 -4.76
C GLY A 88 13.92 -5.33 -3.99
N GLU A 89 13.25 -5.42 -2.85
CA GLU A 89 13.34 -6.60 -2.00
C GLU A 89 12.14 -6.64 -1.05
N VAL A 90 11.61 -7.85 -0.83
CA VAL A 90 10.59 -8.13 0.19
C VAL A 90 11.27 -9.00 1.24
N LYS A 91 11.29 -8.53 2.49
CA LYS A 91 11.95 -9.23 3.60
C LYS A 91 10.95 -9.63 4.67
N ASN A 92 11.16 -10.80 5.25
CA ASN A 92 10.40 -11.27 6.41
C ASN A 92 8.89 -11.19 6.19
N PHE A 93 8.45 -11.49 4.97
CA PHE A 93 7.04 -11.50 4.68
C PHE A 93 6.37 -12.63 5.44
N ARG A 94 5.35 -12.27 6.22
CA ARG A 94 4.56 -13.24 6.99
C ARG A 94 3.11 -13.02 6.68
N LEU A 95 2.46 -14.07 6.19
CA LEU A 95 1.03 -14.07 5.92
C LEU A 95 0.38 -15.04 6.89
N TYR A 96 -0.37 -14.51 7.86
CA TYR A 96 -1.00 -15.32 8.89
C TYR A 96 -2.30 -15.93 8.41
N ARG A 97 -3.00 -15.24 7.54
CA ARG A 97 -4.11 -15.80 6.77
C ARG A 97 -4.32 -14.96 5.51
N ARG A 98 -4.86 -15.59 4.48
CA ARG A 98 -5.17 -14.88 3.24
C ARG A 98 -6.43 -14.04 3.43
N PRO A 99 -6.48 -12.82 2.83
CA PRO A 99 -7.70 -12.04 2.80
C PRO A 99 -8.82 -12.77 2.07
N LYS A 100 -10.05 -12.55 2.51
CA LYS A 100 -11.25 -13.15 1.92
C LYS A 100 -12.12 -12.08 1.28
N LEU A 101 -12.96 -12.51 0.34
CA LEU A 101 -13.99 -11.65 -0.25
C LEU A 101 -14.75 -10.92 0.86
N GLY A 102 -14.86 -9.61 0.74
CA GLY A 102 -15.54 -8.76 1.72
C GLY A 102 -14.67 -8.20 2.81
N ASP A 103 -13.43 -8.70 2.97
CA ASP A 103 -12.51 -8.15 3.97
C ASP A 103 -12.11 -6.72 3.61
N ASP A 104 -12.00 -5.88 4.63
CA ASP A 104 -11.50 -4.52 4.50
C ASP A 104 -10.07 -4.48 5.06
N LEU A 105 -9.10 -4.42 4.17
CA LEU A 105 -7.69 -4.41 4.55
C LEU A 105 -7.27 -2.99 4.90
N GLN A 106 -6.64 -2.83 6.06
CA GLN A 106 -6.01 -1.58 6.43
C GLN A 106 -4.52 -1.84 6.65
N THR A 107 -3.69 -1.19 5.86
CA THR A 107 -2.24 -1.37 5.97
C THR A 107 -1.60 -0.08 6.44
N THR A 108 -0.84 -0.19 7.52
CA THR A 108 -0.01 0.90 8.01
C THR A 108 1.40 0.71 7.50
N ILE A 109 1.89 1.72 6.79
CA ILE A 109 3.26 1.79 6.29
C ILE A 109 4.04 2.72 7.19
N THR A 110 5.15 2.25 7.72
CA THR A 110 6.10 3.10 8.45
C THR A 110 7.31 3.28 7.56
N MET A 111 7.59 4.51 7.16
CA MET A 111 8.67 4.82 6.24
C MET A 111 9.93 5.10 7.02
N GLY A 112 10.99 4.35 6.71
CA GLY A 112 12.30 4.53 7.33
C GLY A 112 13.16 5.48 6.52
N ALA A 113 14.47 5.42 6.79
CA ALA A 113 15.44 6.29 6.12
C ALA A 113 15.57 5.93 4.64
N THR A 114 15.87 6.96 3.83
CA THR A 114 16.22 6.78 2.43
C THR A 114 17.74 6.95 2.30
N VAL A 115 18.39 5.95 1.78
CA VAL A 115 19.86 5.96 1.56
C VAL A 115 20.12 5.52 0.14
N ALA A 116 20.81 6.37 -0.63
CA ALA A 116 21.17 6.09 -2.03
C ALA A 116 19.94 5.71 -2.89
N GLY A 117 18.83 6.41 -2.70
CA GLY A 117 17.60 6.17 -3.47
C GLY A 117 16.78 4.98 -3.01
N VAL A 118 17.19 4.31 -1.94
CA VAL A 118 16.49 3.14 -1.40
C VAL A 118 15.83 3.52 -0.07
N THR A 119 14.53 3.32 0.01
CA THR A 119 13.76 3.54 1.24
C THR A 119 13.35 2.21 1.83
N ILE A 120 13.59 2.03 3.12
CA ILE A 120 13.15 0.84 3.84
C ILE A 120 11.79 1.17 4.47
N ILE A 121 10.81 0.31 4.23
CA ILE A 121 9.50 0.45 4.86
C ILE A 121 9.15 -0.77 5.67
N ASN A 122 8.38 -0.58 6.72
CA ASN A 122 7.76 -1.65 7.49
C ASN A 122 6.26 -1.56 7.28
N ALA A 123 5.60 -2.69 7.16
CA ALA A 123 4.17 -2.73 6.88
C ALA A 123 3.46 -3.77 7.73
N ALA A 124 2.27 -3.43 8.18
CA ALA A 124 1.38 -4.36 8.85
C ALA A 124 -0.01 -4.18 8.25
N THR A 125 -0.63 -5.30 7.86
CA THR A 125 -1.98 -5.32 7.29
C THR A 125 -2.93 -5.96 8.29
N LEU A 126 -4.01 -5.25 8.58
CA LEU A 126 -5.03 -5.70 9.52
C LEU A 126 -6.39 -5.83 8.82
N VAL A 127 -7.19 -6.77 9.30
CA VAL A 127 -8.61 -6.84 9.04
C VAL A 127 -9.29 -6.68 10.40
N GLY A 128 -9.94 -5.54 10.64
CA GLY A 128 -10.41 -5.19 11.96
C GLY A 128 -9.22 -5.07 12.92
N GLU A 129 -9.22 -5.85 13.98
CA GLU A 129 -8.12 -5.86 14.95
C GLU A 129 -7.11 -6.98 14.71
N GLU A 130 -7.35 -7.81 13.70
CA GLU A 130 -6.51 -8.97 13.41
C GLU A 130 -5.39 -8.59 12.45
N THR A 131 -4.14 -8.80 12.87
CA THR A 131 -2.99 -8.65 11.97
C THR A 131 -2.92 -9.88 11.08
N ILE A 132 -3.07 -9.70 9.78
CA ILE A 132 -3.05 -10.81 8.83
C ILE A 132 -1.76 -10.92 8.03
N ALA A 133 -0.98 -9.83 7.95
CA ALA A 133 0.29 -9.85 7.23
C ALA A 133 1.24 -8.80 7.78
N GLU A 134 2.52 -9.10 7.69
CA GLU A 134 3.60 -8.17 8.08
C GLU A 134 4.77 -8.37 7.13
N THR A 135 5.49 -7.29 6.84
CA THR A 135 6.70 -7.39 6.03
C THR A 135 7.57 -6.15 6.15
N GLN A 136 8.78 -6.28 5.67
CA GLN A 136 9.68 -5.16 5.43
C GLN A 136 10.01 -5.16 3.94
N MET A 137 10.06 -3.98 3.32
CA MET A 137 10.38 -3.87 1.90
C MET A 137 11.43 -2.79 1.69
N LYS A 138 12.25 -3.00 0.65
CA LYS A 138 13.12 -1.96 0.11
C LYS A 138 12.47 -1.44 -1.16
N ILE A 139 12.26 -0.14 -1.21
CA ILE A 139 11.59 0.50 -2.33
C ILE A 139 12.52 1.50 -2.97
N PHE A 140 12.59 1.46 -4.29
CA PHE A 140 13.29 2.44 -5.11
C PHE A 140 12.25 3.36 -5.71
N VAL A 141 12.40 4.66 -5.49
CA VAL A 141 11.54 5.65 -6.13
C VAL A 141 12.34 6.30 -7.25
N ARG A 142 11.80 6.23 -8.45
CA ARG A 142 12.43 6.85 -9.61
C ARG A 142 12.14 8.34 -9.60
N GLU A 143 13.20 9.10 -9.56
CA GLU A 143 13.13 10.55 -9.71
C GLU A 143 13.57 10.90 -11.13
N ASP A 144 12.74 11.64 -11.84
CA ASP A 144 13.07 12.15 -13.18
C ASP A 144 13.34 13.65 -13.13
#